data_349f4afe316fbd911faaa1ed8eb36229
#
_entry.id   349f4afe316fbd911faaa1ed8eb36229
#
_cell.length_a   1.000
_cell.length_b   1.000
_cell.length_c   1.000
_cell.angle_alpha   90.00
_cell.angle_beta   90.00
_cell.angle_gamma   90.00
#
_symmetry.space_group_name_H-M   'P 1'
#
loop_
_entity.id
_entity.type
_entity.pdbx_description
1 polymer ?
#
loop_
_entity_poly.entity_id
_entity_poly.type
_entity_poly.pdbx_seq_one_letter_code
_entity_poly.pdbx_strand_id
1 'polypeptide(L)'
;MERGPLLKILSEMKGTEKELDLIVSGQGQPVEIRNVVEVDELHSAHGIRVKTRQNYIWIDASHVAVAYQVRTDLDFDRPAKVPGPPPKAKR
;
A
#
# COMPACT_ATOMS: atom_id res chain seq x y z
N MET A 1 -4.27 2.06 -12.60
CA MET A 1 -4.63 3.05 -11.54
C MET A 1 -4.08 4.39 -11.94
N GLU A 2 -4.79 5.45 -11.61
CA GLU A 2 -4.30 6.79 -11.90
C GLU A 2 -3.20 7.19 -10.94
N ARG A 3 -2.28 8.01 -11.43
CA ARG A 3 -1.11 8.40 -10.66
C ARG A 3 -1.45 9.27 -9.46
N GLY A 4 -2.39 10.20 -9.61
CA GLY A 4 -2.69 11.16 -8.55
C GLY A 4 -3.11 10.49 -7.24
N PRO A 5 -4.13 9.64 -7.26
CA PRO A 5 -4.54 8.93 -6.04
C PRO A 5 -3.44 8.06 -5.44
N LEU A 6 -2.64 7.41 -6.27
CA LEU A 6 -1.55 6.57 -5.79
C LEU A 6 -0.46 7.43 -5.13
N LEU A 7 -0.12 8.56 -5.75
CA LEU A 7 0.83 9.50 -5.16
C LEU A 7 0.38 9.97 -3.79
N LYS A 8 -0.92 10.26 -3.66
CA LYS A 8 -1.46 10.72 -2.38
C LYS A 8 -1.29 9.67 -1.29
N ILE A 9 -1.64 8.42 -1.61
CA ILE A 9 -1.50 7.33 -0.65
C ILE A 9 -0.05 7.17 -0.23
N LEU A 10 0.85 7.13 -1.19
CA LEU A 10 2.28 6.96 -0.90
C LEU A 10 2.83 8.12 -0.08
N SER A 11 2.41 9.35 -0.41
CA SER A 11 2.88 10.53 0.31
C SER A 11 2.43 10.52 1.76
N GLU A 12 1.23 10.01 2.02
CA GLU A 12 0.72 9.91 3.39
C GLU A 12 1.46 8.85 4.20
N MET A 13 2.16 7.97 3.54
CA MET A 13 2.94 6.93 4.21
C MET A 13 4.31 7.41 4.65
N LYS A 14 4.76 8.57 4.19
CA LYS A 14 6.11 9.05 4.50
C LYS A 14 6.30 9.19 6.01
N GLY A 15 7.41 8.63 6.51
CA GLY A 15 7.73 8.70 7.93
C GLY A 15 6.92 7.77 8.79
N THR A 16 6.09 6.91 8.20
CA THR A 16 5.29 5.94 8.96
C THR A 16 5.81 4.54 8.69
N GLU A 17 5.28 3.57 9.44
CA GLU A 17 5.60 2.16 9.23
C GLU A 17 4.50 1.44 8.44
N LYS A 18 3.62 2.19 7.81
CA LYS A 18 2.54 1.60 7.04
C LYS A 18 3.08 0.87 5.82
N GLU A 19 2.37 -0.15 5.42
CA GLU A 19 2.71 -0.96 4.25
C GLU A 19 1.61 -0.82 3.21
N LEU A 20 2.01 -0.69 1.95
CA LEU A 20 1.10 -0.68 0.82
C LEU A 20 1.52 -1.78 -0.13
N ASP A 21 0.57 -2.61 -0.53
CA ASP A 21 0.81 -3.67 -1.49
C ASP A 21 0.16 -3.31 -2.82
N LEU A 22 0.92 -3.47 -3.89
CA LEU A 22 0.45 -3.16 -5.24
C LEU A 22 0.33 -4.44 -6.04
N ILE A 23 -0.82 -4.62 -6.67
CA ILE A 23 -1.01 -5.70 -7.64
C ILE A 23 -0.77 -5.10 -9.01
N VAL A 24 0.28 -5.58 -9.67
CA VAL A 24 0.67 -5.08 -10.99
C VAL A 24 0.15 -6.04 -12.05
N SER A 25 -0.42 -5.50 -13.12
CA SER A 25 -0.98 -6.29 -14.21
C SER A 25 0.08 -7.24 -14.75
N GLY A 26 -0.28 -8.50 -14.88
CA GLY A 26 0.60 -9.52 -15.44
C GLY A 26 1.58 -10.14 -14.46
N GLN A 27 1.58 -9.72 -13.21
CA GLN A 27 2.46 -10.28 -12.20
C GLN A 27 1.67 -11.13 -11.21
N GLY A 28 2.32 -12.18 -10.70
CA GLY A 28 1.65 -13.13 -9.82
C GLY A 28 1.69 -12.76 -8.35
N GLN A 29 2.56 -11.84 -7.95
CA GLN A 29 2.73 -11.52 -6.54
C GLN A 29 2.70 -10.02 -6.32
N PRO A 30 2.17 -9.57 -5.16
CA PRO A 30 2.15 -8.15 -4.85
C PRO A 30 3.54 -7.58 -4.68
N VAL A 31 3.67 -6.30 -4.98
CA VAL A 31 4.86 -5.52 -4.65
C VAL A 31 4.60 -4.84 -3.32
N GLU A 32 5.44 -5.12 -2.32
CA GLU A 32 5.29 -4.54 -0.99
C GLU A 32 6.10 -3.26 -0.90
N ILE A 33 5.48 -2.20 -0.41
CA ILE A 33 6.14 -0.92 -0.19
C ILE A 33 5.95 -0.54 1.26
N ARG A 34 7.06 -0.33 1.97
CA ARG A 34 7.03 0.10 3.36
C ARG A 34 8.24 0.98 3.66
N ASN A 35 8.19 1.65 4.78
CA ASN A 35 9.26 2.54 5.24
C ASN A 35 9.56 3.64 4.23
N VAL A 36 8.50 4.27 3.74
CA VAL A 36 8.61 5.30 2.71
C VAL A 36 9.28 6.54 3.29
N VAL A 37 10.30 7.03 2.60
CA VAL A 37 11.04 8.24 2.98
C VAL A 37 10.65 9.41 2.08
N GLU A 38 10.59 9.17 0.78
CA GLU A 38 10.26 10.21 -0.20
C GLU A 38 9.45 9.60 -1.34
N VAL A 39 8.62 10.44 -1.94
CA VAL A 39 7.84 10.06 -3.10
C VAL A 39 7.98 11.19 -4.12
N ASP A 40 8.37 10.86 -5.33
CA ASP A 40 8.55 11.84 -6.40
C ASP A 40 7.70 11.50 -7.60
N GLU A 41 7.07 12.52 -8.14
CA GLU A 41 6.35 12.42 -9.41
C GLU A 41 7.37 12.61 -10.53
N LEU A 42 7.44 11.66 -11.44
CA LEU A 42 8.38 11.72 -12.55
C LEU A 42 7.78 12.56 -13.70
N HIS A 43 8.62 12.87 -14.66
CA HIS A 43 8.19 13.67 -15.81
C HIS A 43 7.27 12.91 -16.75
N SER A 44 7.32 11.58 -16.73
CA SER A 44 6.40 10.76 -17.54
C SER A 44 4.97 10.91 -17.01
N ALA A 45 4.00 10.49 -17.83
CA ALA A 45 2.59 10.64 -17.46
C ALA A 45 2.19 9.78 -16.27
N HIS A 46 2.87 8.67 -16.05
CA HIS A 46 2.43 7.67 -15.05
C HIS A 46 3.52 7.28 -14.06
N GLY A 47 4.69 7.86 -14.15
CA GLY A 47 5.84 7.42 -13.37
C GLY A 47 5.88 8.00 -11.96
N ILE A 48 6.24 7.15 -11.01
CA ILE A 48 6.44 7.53 -9.62
C ILE A 48 7.75 6.89 -9.15
N ARG A 49 8.57 7.63 -8.44
CA ARG A 49 9.72 7.06 -7.76
C ARG A 49 9.48 7.12 -6.26
N VAL A 50 9.65 5.99 -5.59
CA VAL A 50 9.50 5.91 -4.14
C VAL A 50 10.87 5.56 -3.56
N LYS A 51 11.31 6.36 -2.60
CA LYS A 51 12.49 6.04 -1.82
C LYS A 51 12.05 5.47 -0.49
N THR A 52 12.51 4.26 -0.20
CA THR A 52 12.29 3.64 1.11
C THR A 52 13.62 3.58 1.83
N ARG A 53 13.61 3.08 3.06
CA ARG A 53 14.87 2.92 3.79
C ARG A 53 15.76 1.84 3.17
N GLN A 54 15.18 0.94 2.37
CA GLN A 54 15.91 -0.17 1.77
C GLN A 54 16.17 0.03 0.28
N ASN A 55 15.24 0.67 -0.43
CA ASN A 55 15.23 0.62 -1.89
C ASN A 55 14.80 1.94 -2.52
N TYR A 56 15.16 2.09 -3.79
CA TYR A 56 14.43 2.97 -4.70
C TYR A 56 13.51 2.11 -5.54
N ILE A 57 12.26 2.53 -5.70
CA ILE A 57 11.27 1.78 -6.45
C ILE A 57 10.66 2.70 -7.49
N TRP A 58 10.71 2.30 -8.76
CA TRP A 58 10.08 3.04 -9.85
C TRP A 58 8.80 2.31 -10.24
N ILE A 59 7.70 3.04 -10.30
CA ILE A 59 6.38 2.50 -10.53
C ILE A 59 5.77 3.20 -11.73
N ASP A 60 5.16 2.42 -12.64
CA ASP A 60 4.26 2.94 -13.65
C ASP A 60 2.85 2.74 -13.14
N ALA A 61 2.19 3.83 -12.73
CA ALA A 61 0.87 3.75 -12.11
C ALA A 61 -0.15 3.11 -13.03
N SER A 62 0.01 3.28 -14.35
CA SER A 62 -0.96 2.71 -15.28
C SER A 62 -0.98 1.18 -15.29
N HIS A 63 0.06 0.55 -14.78
CA HIS A 63 0.13 -0.91 -14.68
C HIS A 63 -0.32 -1.43 -13.31
N VAL A 64 -0.67 -0.57 -12.39
CA VAL A 64 -1.15 -0.98 -11.07
C VAL A 64 -2.65 -1.20 -11.15
N ALA A 65 -3.06 -2.44 -10.94
CA ALA A 65 -4.48 -2.80 -10.99
C ALA A 65 -5.18 -2.55 -9.65
N VAL A 66 -4.50 -2.85 -8.55
CA VAL A 66 -5.05 -2.71 -7.20
C VAL A 66 -3.93 -2.26 -6.26
N ALA A 67 -4.27 -1.36 -5.36
CA ALA A 67 -3.39 -1.02 -4.25
C ALA A 67 -4.18 -1.24 -2.97
N TYR A 68 -3.60 -1.96 -2.01
CA TYR A 68 -4.26 -2.13 -0.73
C TYR A 68 -3.26 -1.93 0.39
N GLN A 69 -3.76 -1.33 1.46
CA GLN A 69 -2.96 -1.02 2.63
C GLN A 69 -3.33 -1.96 3.75
N VAL A 70 -2.33 -2.60 4.32
CA VAL A 70 -2.55 -3.49 5.46
C VAL A 70 -2.96 -2.61 6.65
N ARG A 71 -4.06 -2.96 7.29
CA ARG A 71 -4.54 -2.23 8.44
C ARG A 71 -3.69 -2.59 9.64
N THR A 72 -3.27 -1.58 10.36
CA THR A 72 -2.50 -1.77 11.58
C THR A 72 -3.28 -1.39 12.83
N ASP A 73 -4.45 -0.77 12.65
CA ASP A 73 -5.32 -0.45 13.77
C ASP A 73 -6.03 -1.73 14.21
N LEU A 74 -6.47 -1.76 15.44
CA LEU A 74 -7.11 -2.93 16.01
C LEU A 74 -8.63 -2.89 15.92
N ASP A 75 -9.14 -2.11 15.04
CA ASP A 75 -10.57 -2.04 14.80
C ASP A 75 -11.10 -3.27 14.10
N PHE A 76 -10.21 -3.98 13.62
CA PHE A 76 -10.65 -5.20 13.02
C PHE A 76 -11.26 -6.11 14.01
N ASP A 77 -11.46 -5.97 14.54
CA ASP A 77 -11.98 -6.53 15.01
C ASP A 77 -12.94 -6.81 15.31
N ARG A 78 -13.20 -6.89 15.38
CA ARG A 78 -14.00 -6.86 15.83
C ARG A 78 -14.87 -7.19 15.33
N PRO A 79 -15.14 -7.45 15.55
CA PRO A 79 -15.75 -7.79 15.33
C PRO A 79 -16.51 -8.06 14.84
N ALA A 80 -16.49 -8.12 14.86
CA ALA A 80 -16.68 -8.19 14.79
C ALA A 80 -17.25 -8.57 14.48
N LYS A 81 -17.26 -8.68 14.72
CA LYS A 81 -17.28 -8.98 14.93
C LYS A 81 -17.83 -9.66 14.76
N VAL A 82 -17.99 -9.82 15.03
CA VAL A 82 -17.90 -10.44 15.43
C VAL A 82 -18.21 -11.11 15.58
N PRO A 83 -18.46 -11.45 15.83
CA PRO A 83 -18.29 -12.00 16.44
C PRO A 83 -18.31 -12.72 16.58
N GLY A 84 -18.30 -13.12 16.78
CA GLY A 84 -17.73 -13.65 17.46
C GLY A 84 -17.60 -14.15 17.64
N PRO A 85 -17.70 -14.57 18.02
CA PRO A 85 -17.02 -14.98 18.61
C PRO A 85 -16.60 -15.26 18.68
N PRO A 86 -16.61 -15.57 18.85
CA PRO A 86 -15.75 -15.66 19.24
C PRO A 86 -15.33 -15.89 19.12
N PRO A 87 -15.18 -16.17 19.16
CA PRO A 87 -14.42 -16.26 19.36
C PRO A 87 -14.06 -16.46 19.20
N LYS A 88 -13.96 -16.82 19.16
CA LYS A 88 -13.41 -16.88 19.33
C LYS A 88 -12.91 -17.00 19.08
N ALA A 89 -12.88 -17.49 19.00
CA ALA A 89 -12.22 -17.43 19.14
C ALA A 89 -12.00 -17.50 18.80
N LYS A 90 -12.19 -17.59 18.79
CA LYS A 90 -11.92 -17.53 18.74
C LYS A 90 -11.78 -17.59 18.37
N ARG A 91 -11.70 -18.09 18.47
CA ARG A 91 -11.56 -18.02 18.50
C ARG A 91 -11.50 -18.11 18.28
#